data_6b02800c43033b484cef7f7f405b4ece
#
_entry.id   6b02800c43033b484cef7f7f405b4ece
#
_cell.length_a   1.000
_cell.length_b   1.000
_cell.length_c   1.000
_cell.angle_alpha   90.00
_cell.angle_beta   90.00
_cell.angle_gamma   90.00
#
_symmetry.space_group_name_H-M   'P 1'
#
loop_
_entity.id
_entity.type
_entity.pdbx_description
1 polymer ?
#
loop_
_entity_poly.entity_id
_entity_poly.type
_entity_poly.pdbx_seq_one_letter_code
_entity_poly.pdbx_strand_id
1 'polypeptide(L)'
;YGHSPMIYAKHATNIAITGQGTIDAQGGREFASWSQIEVSDRNRLRKMGEKLIPVTERIFGKGTILRPSCIQFMGCSRILVEGITIKNSPFWTIHPVYCDNVIVRSITIDSHYPNNDGCDPESTSNVLIEECIFRTGDDAIAIKAGRDADGREIGRPSKNIVIRNCLFQSECNGLCIGSEMSGGVENIYMDNIQIGTVKNALYFKSNRDRGGYIRNIQVSNITIERSKGAVLRFETNYFGFRGGRHTSQYENFRINNVKAGCSDHYAIFIDGYEEKPIKNIEIEHFHVQKAPHPYYLRCVENICLKATFVNGQNLPEYPKKQKERVILDVY
;
A
#
# COMPACT_ATOMS: atom_id res chain seq x y z
N TYR A 1 -22.87 9.74 0.44
CA TYR A 1 -22.85 10.34 -0.91
C TYR A 1 -21.61 11.22 -1.05
N GLY A 2 -20.92 11.12 -2.20
CA GLY A 2 -19.77 11.93 -2.58
C GLY A 2 -19.81 12.25 -4.07
N HIS A 3 -18.77 12.85 -4.59
CA HIS A 3 -18.58 13.00 -6.03
C HIS A 3 -18.40 11.63 -6.67
N SER A 4 -19.07 11.40 -7.79
CA SER A 4 -18.98 10.11 -8.50
C SER A 4 -17.58 9.92 -9.12
N PRO A 5 -17.02 8.73 -9.02
CA PRO A 5 -15.91 8.35 -9.88
C PRO A 5 -16.26 8.53 -11.37
N MET A 6 -15.24 8.71 -12.20
CA MET A 6 -15.42 8.83 -13.65
C MET A 6 -16.06 7.55 -14.23
N ILE A 7 -15.60 6.39 -13.79
CA ILE A 7 -16.19 5.10 -14.11
C ILE A 7 -16.56 4.42 -12.78
N TYR A 8 -17.83 4.06 -12.66
CA TYR A 8 -18.36 3.51 -11.42
C TYR A 8 -19.29 2.33 -11.67
N ALA A 9 -19.10 1.26 -10.90
CA ALA A 9 -20.04 0.16 -10.83
C ALA A 9 -20.29 -0.25 -9.39
N LYS A 10 -21.54 -0.61 -9.06
CA LYS A 10 -21.94 -1.04 -7.73
C LYS A 10 -22.80 -2.29 -7.81
N HIS A 11 -22.43 -3.31 -6.98
CA HIS A 11 -23.13 -4.58 -6.90
C HIS A 11 -23.33 -5.30 -8.24
N ALA A 12 -22.38 -5.07 -9.17
CA ALA A 12 -22.37 -5.69 -10.49
C ALA A 12 -21.50 -6.96 -10.50
N THR A 13 -21.75 -7.81 -11.45
CA THR A 13 -20.98 -9.05 -11.63
C THR A 13 -20.69 -9.29 -13.11
N ASN A 14 -19.56 -9.94 -13.42
CA ASN A 14 -19.09 -10.16 -14.80
C ASN A 14 -18.95 -8.84 -15.58
N ILE A 15 -18.18 -7.91 -15.04
CA ILE A 15 -17.95 -6.61 -15.67
C ILE A 15 -16.49 -6.48 -16.12
N ALA A 16 -16.28 -5.79 -17.22
CA ALA A 16 -14.94 -5.59 -17.75
C ALA A 16 -14.76 -4.20 -18.35
N ILE A 17 -13.53 -3.69 -18.28
CA ILE A 17 -13.02 -2.59 -19.06
C ILE A 17 -11.83 -3.15 -19.84
N THR A 18 -11.95 -3.28 -21.15
CA THR A 18 -10.95 -3.92 -22.01
C THR A 18 -10.65 -3.11 -23.25
N GLY A 19 -9.51 -3.35 -23.86
CA GLY A 19 -9.10 -2.73 -25.12
C GLY A 19 -7.71 -2.14 -25.06
N GLN A 20 -7.35 -1.30 -26.03
CA GLN A 20 -6.04 -0.65 -26.14
C GLN A 20 -6.15 0.88 -26.15
N GLY A 21 -7.31 1.41 -25.77
CA GLY A 21 -7.57 2.84 -25.72
C GLY A 21 -6.97 3.52 -24.48
N THR A 22 -7.08 4.85 -24.48
CA THR A 22 -6.64 5.69 -23.36
C THR A 22 -7.85 6.35 -22.69
N ILE A 23 -7.93 6.25 -21.38
CA ILE A 23 -8.84 7.02 -20.53
C ILE A 23 -8.04 8.17 -19.93
N ASP A 24 -8.32 9.40 -20.34
CA ASP A 24 -7.75 10.61 -19.74
C ASP A 24 -8.77 11.24 -18.79
N ALA A 25 -8.55 11.07 -17.49
CA ALA A 25 -9.46 11.57 -16.47
C ALA A 25 -9.33 13.08 -16.20
N GLN A 26 -8.36 13.75 -16.81
CA GLN A 26 -8.14 15.20 -16.74
C GLN A 26 -8.09 15.77 -15.31
N GLY A 27 -7.70 14.96 -14.33
CA GLY A 27 -7.65 15.31 -12.92
C GLY A 27 -6.76 16.49 -12.56
N GLY A 28 -5.79 16.80 -13.43
CA GLY A 28 -4.90 17.96 -13.26
C GLY A 28 -5.55 19.32 -13.47
N ARG A 29 -6.72 19.39 -14.08
CA ARG A 29 -7.36 20.68 -14.36
C ARG A 29 -7.99 21.30 -13.11
N GLU A 30 -8.87 20.57 -12.45
CA GLU A 30 -9.62 21.06 -11.30
C GLU A 30 -9.20 20.33 -10.01
N PHE A 31 -9.16 19.02 -10.05
CA PHE A 31 -8.96 18.18 -8.86
C PHE A 31 -7.55 18.27 -8.25
N ALA A 32 -6.52 18.63 -9.01
CA ALA A 32 -5.18 18.83 -8.44
C ALA A 32 -5.17 19.90 -7.35
N SER A 33 -5.89 21.01 -7.56
CA SER A 33 -6.04 22.08 -6.56
C SER A 33 -6.85 21.65 -5.34
N TRP A 34 -7.78 20.70 -5.51
CA TRP A 34 -8.62 20.19 -4.43
C TRP A 34 -7.81 19.49 -3.34
N SER A 35 -6.66 18.92 -3.68
CA SER A 35 -5.77 18.25 -2.71
C SER A 35 -5.38 19.14 -1.53
N GLN A 36 -5.33 20.46 -1.75
CA GLN A 36 -4.96 21.45 -0.74
C GLN A 36 -6.17 21.95 0.07
N ILE A 37 -7.33 22.06 -0.55
CA ILE A 37 -8.53 22.68 0.05
C ILE A 37 -9.54 21.64 0.59
N GLU A 38 -9.43 20.37 0.25
CA GLU A 38 -10.33 19.30 0.75
C GLU A 38 -10.13 18.96 2.23
N VAL A 39 -9.14 19.55 2.91
CA VAL A 39 -8.73 19.18 4.29
C VAL A 39 -9.89 19.25 5.26
N SER A 40 -10.74 20.28 5.16
CA SER A 40 -11.91 20.46 6.04
C SER A 40 -12.92 19.32 5.88
N ASP A 41 -13.36 19.05 4.65
CA ASP A 41 -14.34 18.01 4.35
C ASP A 41 -13.78 16.61 4.62
N ARG A 42 -12.51 16.37 4.29
CA ARG A 42 -11.82 15.13 4.61
C ARG A 42 -11.77 14.88 6.12
N ASN A 43 -11.46 15.89 6.93
CA ASN A 43 -11.45 15.74 8.39
C ASN A 43 -12.85 15.54 8.96
N ARG A 44 -13.86 16.20 8.38
CA ARG A 44 -15.27 15.99 8.72
C ARG A 44 -15.69 14.54 8.45
N LEU A 45 -15.40 14.03 7.26
CA LEU A 45 -15.68 12.62 6.90
C LEU A 45 -14.98 11.63 7.84
N ARG A 46 -13.70 11.85 8.13
CA ARG A 46 -12.93 11.01 9.07
C ARG A 46 -13.54 11.03 10.48
N LYS A 47 -13.96 12.20 10.97
CA LYS A 47 -14.61 12.33 12.27
C LYS A 47 -15.98 11.63 12.31
N MET A 48 -16.73 11.67 11.22
CA MET A 48 -18.00 10.93 11.10
C MET A 48 -17.76 9.42 11.12
N GLY A 49 -16.73 8.92 10.42
CA GLY A 49 -16.33 7.51 10.46
C GLY A 49 -15.89 7.07 11.85
N GLU A 50 -15.08 7.87 12.54
CA GLU A 50 -14.64 7.55 13.90
C GLU A 50 -15.81 7.49 14.92
N LYS A 51 -16.83 8.28 14.70
CA LYS A 51 -18.06 8.29 15.51
C LYS A 51 -19.11 7.27 15.05
N LEU A 52 -18.80 6.48 14.02
CA LEU A 52 -19.71 5.50 13.41
C LEU A 52 -21.07 6.12 13.00
N ILE A 53 -21.07 7.37 12.57
CA ILE A 53 -22.26 8.00 12.00
C ILE A 53 -22.73 7.15 10.80
N PRO A 54 -24.01 6.83 10.69
CA PRO A 54 -24.53 6.02 9.57
C PRO A 54 -24.08 6.56 8.20
N VAL A 55 -23.69 5.67 7.29
CA VAL A 55 -23.20 6.05 5.94
C VAL A 55 -24.26 6.86 5.18
N THR A 56 -25.53 6.60 5.40
CA THR A 56 -26.67 7.34 4.82
C THR A 56 -26.70 8.81 5.20
N GLU A 57 -26.11 9.17 6.33
CA GLU A 57 -26.04 10.55 6.84
C GLU A 57 -24.76 11.27 6.40
N ARG A 58 -23.77 10.56 5.80
CA ARG A 58 -22.51 11.13 5.34
C ARG A 58 -22.68 11.68 3.92
N ILE A 59 -23.12 12.94 3.83
CA ILE A 59 -23.39 13.59 2.54
C ILE A 59 -22.28 14.59 2.21
N PHE A 60 -21.56 14.31 1.11
CA PHE A 60 -20.44 15.08 0.60
C PHE A 60 -20.59 15.33 -0.92
N GLY A 61 -21.75 15.85 -1.31
CA GLY A 61 -22.07 16.21 -2.68
C GLY A 61 -21.78 17.68 -2.99
N LYS A 62 -22.73 18.35 -3.67
CA LYS A 62 -22.60 19.76 -4.06
C LYS A 62 -22.21 20.64 -2.86
N GLY A 63 -21.20 21.47 -3.04
CA GLY A 63 -20.67 22.37 -2.01
C GLY A 63 -19.64 21.75 -1.07
N THR A 64 -19.22 20.52 -1.30
CA THR A 64 -18.11 19.89 -0.59
C THR A 64 -16.96 19.55 -1.54
N ILE A 65 -15.77 19.45 -1.01
CA ILE A 65 -14.55 19.25 -1.79
C ILE A 65 -13.89 17.95 -1.33
N LEU A 66 -14.21 16.86 -2.04
CA LEU A 66 -13.53 15.55 -1.89
C LEU A 66 -13.30 14.98 -3.29
N ARG A 67 -12.05 14.69 -3.61
CA ARG A 67 -11.69 14.12 -4.91
C ARG A 67 -12.24 12.68 -5.03
N PRO A 68 -12.90 12.35 -6.15
CA PRO A 68 -13.33 10.99 -6.43
C PRO A 68 -12.16 10.13 -6.93
N SER A 69 -12.22 8.81 -6.72
CA SER A 69 -11.36 7.87 -7.46
C SER A 69 -11.66 7.94 -8.97
N CYS A 70 -10.72 7.52 -9.82
CA CYS A 70 -10.96 7.53 -11.27
C CYS A 70 -11.91 6.39 -11.67
N ILE A 71 -11.54 5.16 -11.37
CA ILE A 71 -12.33 3.95 -11.63
C ILE A 71 -12.62 3.28 -10.29
N GLN A 72 -13.89 3.15 -9.93
CA GLN A 72 -14.27 2.51 -8.67
C GLN A 72 -15.32 1.43 -8.90
N PHE A 73 -15.02 0.24 -8.37
CA PHE A 73 -15.97 -0.87 -8.26
C PHE A 73 -16.33 -1.07 -6.79
N MET A 74 -17.62 -1.09 -6.47
CA MET A 74 -18.07 -1.25 -5.09
C MET A 74 -18.99 -2.47 -4.94
N GLY A 75 -18.56 -3.45 -4.13
CA GLY A 75 -19.32 -4.67 -3.91
C GLY A 75 -19.55 -5.51 -5.18
N CYS A 76 -18.63 -5.42 -6.13
CA CYS A 76 -18.70 -6.10 -7.41
C CYS A 76 -17.93 -7.43 -7.39
N SER A 77 -18.20 -8.33 -8.33
CA SER A 77 -17.48 -9.57 -8.47
C SER A 77 -17.21 -9.95 -9.92
N ARG A 78 -16.12 -10.70 -10.14
CA ARG A 78 -15.62 -11.09 -11.47
C ARG A 78 -15.40 -9.86 -12.37
N ILE A 79 -14.39 -9.09 -11.98
CA ILE A 79 -14.00 -7.84 -12.60
C ILE A 79 -12.73 -8.06 -13.44
N LEU A 80 -12.71 -7.53 -14.65
CA LEU A 80 -11.52 -7.49 -15.50
C LEU A 80 -11.23 -6.05 -15.94
N VAL A 81 -10.00 -5.58 -15.72
CA VAL A 81 -9.46 -4.35 -16.32
C VAL A 81 -8.24 -4.73 -17.11
N GLU A 82 -8.26 -4.58 -18.43
CA GLU A 82 -7.22 -5.13 -19.31
C GLU A 82 -6.86 -4.23 -20.47
N GLY A 83 -5.57 -4.07 -20.74
CA GLY A 83 -4.99 -3.55 -21.97
C GLY A 83 -5.03 -2.02 -22.12
N ILE A 84 -5.78 -1.31 -21.31
CA ILE A 84 -5.99 0.13 -21.39
C ILE A 84 -4.86 0.96 -20.78
N THR A 85 -4.75 2.20 -21.24
CA THR A 85 -3.93 3.25 -20.59
C THR A 85 -4.84 4.20 -19.81
N ILE A 86 -4.49 4.54 -18.54
CA ILE A 86 -5.22 5.49 -17.73
C ILE A 86 -4.28 6.65 -17.38
N LYS A 87 -4.73 7.88 -17.63
CA LYS A 87 -3.95 9.10 -17.40
C LYS A 87 -4.67 10.09 -16.51
N ASN A 88 -3.88 10.91 -15.83
CA ASN A 88 -4.37 12.11 -15.13
C ASN A 88 -5.53 11.82 -14.16
N SER A 89 -5.41 10.80 -13.33
CA SER A 89 -6.41 10.47 -12.31
C SER A 89 -6.59 11.62 -11.30
N PRO A 90 -7.80 11.93 -10.85
CA PRO A 90 -8.01 12.97 -9.84
C PRO A 90 -7.58 12.54 -8.42
N PHE A 91 -7.56 11.23 -8.17
CA PHE A 91 -7.26 10.58 -6.88
C PHE A 91 -6.83 9.14 -7.14
N TRP A 92 -7.09 8.16 -6.29
CA TRP A 92 -6.79 6.74 -6.50
C TRP A 92 -7.31 6.27 -7.86
N THR A 93 -6.46 5.62 -8.64
CA THR A 93 -6.78 5.37 -10.05
C THR A 93 -7.74 4.19 -10.22
N ILE A 94 -7.36 2.99 -9.76
CA ILE A 94 -8.24 1.81 -9.78
C ILE A 94 -8.53 1.41 -8.33
N HIS A 95 -9.77 1.54 -7.92
CA HIS A 95 -10.19 1.38 -6.53
C HIS A 95 -11.34 0.38 -6.39
N PRO A 96 -11.06 -0.93 -6.36
CA PRO A 96 -12.06 -1.94 -6.04
C PRO A 96 -12.28 -1.99 -4.52
N VAL A 97 -13.53 -1.78 -4.09
CA VAL A 97 -13.95 -1.75 -2.68
C VAL A 97 -14.97 -2.86 -2.43
N TYR A 98 -14.73 -3.69 -1.42
CA TYR A 98 -15.59 -4.82 -1.09
C TYR A 98 -15.86 -5.77 -2.28
N CYS A 99 -14.89 -5.87 -3.19
CA CYS A 99 -14.98 -6.70 -4.38
C CYS A 99 -14.44 -8.12 -4.16
N ASP A 100 -14.72 -9.00 -5.12
CA ASP A 100 -14.19 -10.35 -5.16
C ASP A 100 -13.90 -10.79 -6.59
N ASN A 101 -12.80 -11.55 -6.79
CA ASN A 101 -12.33 -11.98 -8.11
C ASN A 101 -12.07 -10.79 -9.05
N VAL A 102 -10.98 -10.08 -8.81
CA VAL A 102 -10.56 -8.91 -9.58
C VAL A 102 -9.28 -9.22 -10.35
N ILE A 103 -9.27 -8.96 -11.63
CA ILE A 103 -8.08 -9.06 -12.49
C ILE A 103 -7.77 -7.69 -13.06
N VAL A 104 -6.55 -7.21 -12.85
CA VAL A 104 -5.99 -6.02 -13.47
C VAL A 104 -4.73 -6.44 -14.20
N ARG A 105 -4.75 -6.43 -15.53
CA ARG A 105 -3.59 -6.90 -16.30
C ARG A 105 -3.30 -6.11 -17.54
N SER A 106 -2.02 -6.08 -17.91
CA SER A 106 -1.51 -5.46 -19.13
C SER A 106 -1.97 -4.00 -19.31
N ILE A 107 -2.13 -3.26 -18.19
CA ILE A 107 -2.51 -1.85 -18.22
C ILE A 107 -1.31 -0.93 -17.99
N THR A 108 -1.44 0.31 -18.43
CA THR A 108 -0.51 1.38 -18.09
C THR A 108 -1.26 2.48 -17.35
N ILE A 109 -0.76 2.87 -16.17
CA ILE A 109 -1.20 4.07 -15.47
C ILE A 109 -0.10 5.12 -15.57
N ASP A 110 -0.46 6.33 -15.96
CA ASP A 110 0.44 7.48 -16.14
C ASP A 110 -0.22 8.74 -15.54
N SER A 111 0.01 8.95 -14.23
CA SER A 111 -0.74 9.95 -13.45
C SER A 111 0.09 10.51 -12.31
N HIS A 112 0.42 11.80 -12.33
CA HIS A 112 1.45 12.45 -11.50
C HIS A 112 0.90 13.57 -10.60
N TYR A 113 -0.23 13.34 -9.91
CA TYR A 113 -0.80 14.28 -8.95
C TYR A 113 -0.82 13.68 -7.53
N PRO A 114 -1.04 14.49 -6.48
CA PRO A 114 -1.15 13.97 -5.11
C PRO A 114 -2.26 12.92 -4.96
N ASN A 115 -1.95 11.82 -4.30
CA ASN A 115 -2.82 10.67 -4.08
C ASN A 115 -3.29 9.97 -5.39
N ASN A 116 -2.47 10.01 -6.42
CA ASN A 116 -2.66 9.23 -7.64
C ASN A 116 -2.09 7.83 -7.51
N ASP A 117 -2.47 7.12 -6.47
CA ASP A 117 -2.11 5.72 -6.34
C ASP A 117 -2.61 4.95 -7.57
N GLY A 118 -1.86 3.95 -8.02
CA GLY A 118 -2.20 3.22 -9.24
C GLY A 118 -3.36 2.25 -9.03
N CYS A 119 -3.24 1.35 -8.06
CA CYS A 119 -4.29 0.39 -7.74
C CYS A 119 -4.42 0.22 -6.23
N ASP A 120 -5.63 0.39 -5.71
CA ASP A 120 -5.96 0.39 -4.29
C ASP A 120 -7.04 -0.65 -3.96
N PRO A 121 -6.73 -1.95 -3.92
CA PRO A 121 -7.68 -2.94 -3.45
C PRO A 121 -8.03 -2.68 -1.99
N GLU A 122 -9.29 -2.34 -1.69
CA GLU A 122 -9.77 -2.06 -0.34
C GLU A 122 -10.81 -3.08 0.10
N SER A 123 -10.54 -3.80 1.18
CA SER A 123 -11.42 -4.86 1.70
C SER A 123 -11.87 -5.84 0.61
N THR A 124 -10.97 -6.15 -0.31
CA THR A 124 -11.21 -6.88 -1.56
C THR A 124 -10.43 -8.19 -1.56
N SER A 125 -11.01 -9.25 -2.09
CA SER A 125 -10.44 -10.61 -2.04
C SER A 125 -10.20 -11.17 -3.44
N ASN A 126 -9.23 -12.11 -3.55
CA ASN A 126 -8.94 -12.83 -4.79
C ASN A 126 -8.60 -11.89 -5.95
N VAL A 127 -7.51 -11.14 -5.79
CA VAL A 127 -7.04 -10.13 -6.74
C VAL A 127 -5.79 -10.60 -7.46
N LEU A 128 -5.76 -10.44 -8.77
CA LEU A 128 -4.57 -10.60 -9.60
C LEU A 128 -4.23 -9.26 -10.26
N ILE A 129 -3.02 -8.78 -10.04
CA ILE A 129 -2.45 -7.62 -10.73
C ILE A 129 -1.20 -8.10 -11.45
N GLU A 130 -1.21 -8.10 -12.79
CA GLU A 130 -0.08 -8.64 -13.56
C GLU A 130 0.21 -7.87 -14.84
N GLU A 131 1.48 -7.88 -15.24
CA GLU A 131 1.94 -7.29 -16.50
C GLU A 131 1.59 -5.81 -16.64
N CYS A 132 1.55 -5.08 -15.53
CA CYS A 132 1.15 -3.69 -15.48
C CYS A 132 2.35 -2.75 -15.37
N ILE A 133 2.17 -1.52 -15.88
CA ILE A 133 3.13 -0.42 -15.73
C ILE A 133 2.45 0.69 -14.93
N PHE A 134 3.04 1.02 -13.77
CA PHE A 134 2.56 2.08 -12.90
C PHE A 134 3.54 3.26 -12.90
N ARG A 135 3.15 4.39 -13.50
CA ARG A 135 3.82 5.69 -13.39
C ARG A 135 2.90 6.61 -12.61
N THR A 136 3.19 6.77 -11.32
CA THR A 136 2.24 7.37 -10.37
C THR A 136 2.88 8.48 -9.54
N GLY A 137 2.11 9.50 -9.22
CA GLY A 137 2.52 10.57 -8.29
C GLY A 137 2.45 10.15 -6.82
N ASP A 138 1.69 9.10 -6.48
CA ASP A 138 1.66 8.47 -5.17
C ASP A 138 1.96 6.97 -5.32
N ASP A 139 1.59 6.10 -4.39
CA ASP A 139 1.96 4.69 -4.35
C ASP A 139 1.62 3.95 -5.67
N ALA A 140 2.50 3.08 -6.18
CA ALA A 140 2.17 2.29 -7.38
C ALA A 140 1.00 1.34 -7.08
N ILE A 141 1.06 0.62 -5.97
CA ILE A 141 -0.04 -0.19 -5.44
C ILE A 141 -0.15 0.06 -3.94
N ALA A 142 -1.35 0.35 -3.45
CA ALA A 142 -1.61 0.51 -2.03
C ALA A 142 -2.80 -0.35 -1.56
N ILE A 143 -2.50 -1.48 -0.93
CA ILE A 143 -3.52 -2.39 -0.40
C ILE A 143 -4.11 -1.81 0.87
N LYS A 144 -5.43 -1.67 0.90
CA LYS A 144 -6.20 -1.05 1.98
C LYS A 144 -7.31 -1.98 2.50
N ALA A 145 -7.79 -1.71 3.70
CA ALA A 145 -8.90 -2.47 4.31
C ALA A 145 -9.69 -1.60 5.31
N GLY A 146 -10.11 -0.44 4.86
CA GLY A 146 -10.87 0.51 5.65
C GLY A 146 -10.04 1.28 6.67
N ARG A 147 -10.62 2.36 7.16
CA ARG A 147 -9.94 3.33 8.02
C ARG A 147 -10.55 3.38 9.41
N ASP A 148 -9.71 3.30 10.44
CA ASP A 148 -10.03 3.56 11.85
C ASP A 148 -11.26 2.77 12.35
N ALA A 149 -12.22 3.41 13.01
CA ALA A 149 -13.39 2.75 13.57
C ALA A 149 -14.27 2.10 12.49
N ASP A 150 -14.49 2.76 11.35
CA ASP A 150 -15.23 2.18 10.23
C ASP A 150 -14.61 0.87 9.74
N GLY A 151 -13.30 0.89 9.51
CA GLY A 151 -12.60 -0.30 9.03
C GLY A 151 -12.62 -1.44 10.03
N ARG A 152 -12.51 -1.14 11.35
CA ARG A 152 -12.60 -2.14 12.41
C ARG A 152 -14.01 -2.70 12.56
N GLU A 153 -15.04 -1.86 12.48
CA GLU A 153 -16.45 -2.26 12.60
C GLU A 153 -16.85 -3.20 11.45
N ILE A 154 -16.51 -2.83 10.22
CA ILE A 154 -16.77 -3.67 9.06
C ILE A 154 -15.93 -4.95 9.11
N GLY A 155 -14.68 -4.88 9.60
CA GLY A 155 -13.82 -6.03 9.84
C GLY A 155 -13.54 -6.89 8.60
N ARG A 156 -13.68 -6.34 7.38
CA ARG A 156 -13.48 -7.07 6.13
C ARG A 156 -12.04 -6.87 5.63
N PRO A 157 -11.21 -7.92 5.60
CA PRO A 157 -9.84 -7.80 5.15
C PRO A 157 -9.72 -7.70 3.62
N SER A 158 -8.60 -7.15 3.16
CA SER A 158 -8.06 -7.43 1.83
C SER A 158 -7.21 -8.69 1.90
N LYS A 159 -7.48 -9.67 1.02
CA LYS A 159 -6.81 -10.97 1.09
C LYS A 159 -6.68 -11.69 -0.23
N ASN A 160 -5.72 -12.63 -0.27
CA ASN A 160 -5.45 -13.46 -1.44
C ASN A 160 -5.15 -12.57 -2.67
N ILE A 161 -4.13 -11.73 -2.57
CA ILE A 161 -3.74 -10.81 -3.63
C ILE A 161 -2.39 -11.25 -4.21
N VAL A 162 -2.35 -11.43 -5.52
CA VAL A 162 -1.15 -11.72 -6.29
C VAL A 162 -0.78 -10.52 -7.15
N ILE A 163 0.47 -10.07 -7.05
CA ILE A 163 1.03 -8.99 -7.86
C ILE A 163 2.26 -9.54 -8.55
N ARG A 164 2.31 -9.56 -9.87
CA ARG A 164 3.45 -10.13 -10.58
C ARG A 164 3.75 -9.48 -11.92
N ASN A 165 5.01 -9.60 -12.35
CA ASN A 165 5.46 -9.16 -13.68
C ASN A 165 5.15 -7.67 -13.95
N CYS A 166 5.32 -6.79 -12.98
CA CYS A 166 4.97 -5.37 -13.10
C CYS A 166 6.21 -4.47 -13.06
N LEU A 167 6.05 -3.26 -13.60
CA LEU A 167 7.01 -2.18 -13.52
C LEU A 167 6.43 -1.02 -12.70
N PHE A 168 7.12 -0.63 -11.62
CA PHE A 168 6.73 0.49 -10.77
C PHE A 168 7.70 1.67 -10.95
N GLN A 169 7.17 2.80 -11.39
CA GLN A 169 7.86 4.08 -11.55
C GLN A 169 7.08 5.17 -10.79
N SER A 170 6.99 5.01 -9.47
CA SER A 170 6.22 5.89 -8.60
C SER A 170 7.09 7.02 -8.05
N GLU A 171 6.54 8.22 -7.92
CA GLU A 171 7.18 9.34 -7.21
C GLU A 171 7.12 9.17 -5.69
N CYS A 172 6.24 8.29 -5.19
CA CYS A 172 6.11 7.93 -3.79
C CYS A 172 6.64 6.52 -3.53
N ASN A 173 5.80 5.53 -3.33
CA ASN A 173 6.27 4.20 -2.95
C ASN A 173 5.93 3.15 -4.02
N GLY A 174 6.66 2.03 -4.00
CA GLY A 174 6.36 0.88 -4.84
C GLY A 174 5.11 0.14 -4.33
N LEU A 175 5.29 -0.93 -3.57
CA LEU A 175 4.19 -1.59 -2.87
C LEU A 175 3.98 -0.95 -1.51
N CYS A 176 2.75 -0.51 -1.23
CA CYS A 176 2.30 -0.15 0.11
C CYS A 176 1.21 -1.10 0.63
N ILE A 177 1.25 -1.40 1.91
CA ILE A 177 0.10 -1.92 2.66
C ILE A 177 -0.23 -0.90 3.74
N GLY A 178 -1.45 -0.34 3.67
CA GLY A 178 -1.89 0.72 4.55
C GLY A 178 -1.76 2.13 3.93
N SER A 179 -1.87 3.21 4.76
CA SER A 179 -2.14 3.17 6.20
C SER A 179 -3.58 2.76 6.57
N GLU A 180 -4.53 2.83 5.66
CA GLU A 180 -5.94 2.42 5.85
C GLU A 180 -6.06 0.89 5.78
N MET A 181 -5.79 0.18 6.89
CA MET A 181 -5.76 -1.30 6.93
C MET A 181 -6.49 -1.86 8.17
N SER A 182 -7.48 -1.15 8.67
CA SER A 182 -8.14 -1.43 9.95
C SER A 182 -8.94 -2.73 9.96
N GLY A 183 -9.42 -3.20 8.80
CA GLY A 183 -10.08 -4.50 8.62
C GLY A 183 -9.10 -5.67 8.45
N GLY A 184 -7.79 -5.38 8.34
CA GLY A 184 -6.73 -6.38 8.15
C GLY A 184 -6.34 -6.60 6.68
N VAL A 185 -5.09 -7.04 6.48
CA VAL A 185 -4.54 -7.45 5.17
C VAL A 185 -3.80 -8.77 5.35
N GLU A 186 -4.10 -9.76 4.51
CA GLU A 186 -3.48 -11.08 4.62
C GLU A 186 -3.32 -11.81 3.30
N ASN A 187 -2.35 -12.73 3.26
CA ASN A 187 -2.10 -13.60 2.12
C ASN A 187 -1.80 -12.79 0.84
N ILE A 188 -0.74 -11.99 0.90
CA ILE A 188 -0.26 -11.19 -0.24
C ILE A 188 0.99 -11.87 -0.82
N TYR A 189 1.00 -12.06 -2.11
CA TYR A 189 2.12 -12.59 -2.86
C TYR A 189 2.56 -11.62 -3.94
N MET A 190 3.84 -11.21 -3.91
CA MET A 190 4.44 -10.31 -4.89
C MET A 190 5.67 -10.97 -5.51
N ASP A 191 5.72 -11.04 -6.83
CA ASP A 191 6.80 -11.71 -7.55
C ASP A 191 7.19 -11.03 -8.86
N ASN A 192 8.48 -11.07 -9.17
CA ASN A 192 9.04 -10.57 -10.43
C ASN A 192 8.62 -9.12 -10.73
N ILE A 193 9.01 -8.18 -9.87
CA ILE A 193 8.73 -6.75 -10.02
C ILE A 193 10.02 -5.96 -10.24
N GLN A 194 9.94 -5.04 -11.19
CA GLN A 194 10.95 -4.01 -11.38
C GLN A 194 10.46 -2.70 -10.76
N ILE A 195 11.28 -2.10 -9.92
CA ILE A 195 10.98 -0.83 -9.26
C ILE A 195 12.07 0.17 -9.63
N GLY A 196 11.69 1.28 -10.23
CA GLY A 196 12.59 2.38 -10.53
C GLY A 196 13.02 3.17 -9.29
N THR A 197 13.13 4.48 -9.41
CA THR A 197 13.41 5.37 -8.28
C THR A 197 12.14 5.72 -7.54
N VAL A 198 12.03 5.31 -6.26
CA VAL A 198 10.85 5.51 -5.40
C VAL A 198 11.24 6.06 -4.03
N LYS A 199 10.26 6.50 -3.24
CA LYS A 199 10.50 6.91 -1.85
C LYS A 199 10.83 5.70 -0.96
N ASN A 200 9.97 4.69 -0.93
CA ASN A 200 10.27 3.38 -0.34
C ASN A 200 9.81 2.29 -1.30
N ALA A 201 10.59 1.21 -1.44
CA ALA A 201 10.22 0.17 -2.39
C ALA A 201 9.11 -0.73 -1.87
N LEU A 202 9.24 -1.21 -0.63
CA LEU A 202 8.26 -2.05 0.08
C LEU A 202 7.92 -1.38 1.40
N TYR A 203 6.67 -0.98 1.59
CA TYR A 203 6.27 -0.18 2.74
C TYR A 203 5.00 -0.68 3.42
N PHE A 204 5.13 -1.12 4.67
CA PHE A 204 4.04 -1.58 5.54
C PHE A 204 3.82 -0.53 6.62
N LYS A 205 2.71 0.24 6.51
CA LYS A 205 2.49 1.45 7.31
C LYS A 205 1.16 1.45 8.07
N SER A 206 1.21 1.87 9.34
CA SER A 206 0.04 2.02 10.19
C SER A 206 0.31 2.98 11.34
N ASN A 207 -0.72 3.34 12.11
CA ASN A 207 -0.60 4.02 13.38
C ASN A 207 -1.67 3.53 14.37
N ARG A 208 -1.65 4.04 15.60
CA ARG A 208 -2.54 3.60 16.68
C ARG A 208 -4.02 4.00 16.49
N ASP A 209 -4.38 4.75 15.46
CA ASP A 209 -5.78 4.99 15.11
C ASP A 209 -6.38 3.78 14.36
N ARG A 210 -5.55 2.97 13.69
CA ARG A 210 -5.97 1.92 12.74
C ARG A 210 -6.42 0.64 13.41
N GLY A 211 -5.59 0.02 14.26
CA GLY A 211 -5.78 -1.39 14.63
C GLY A 211 -5.55 -2.33 13.44
N GLY A 212 -6.29 -3.44 13.40
CA GLY A 212 -6.17 -4.42 12.33
C GLY A 212 -4.86 -5.21 12.32
N TYR A 213 -4.53 -5.79 11.18
CA TYR A 213 -3.33 -6.62 11.04
C TYR A 213 -2.79 -6.63 9.60
N ILE A 214 -1.50 -6.94 9.47
CA ILE A 214 -0.84 -7.30 8.21
C ILE A 214 -0.13 -8.62 8.44
N ARG A 215 -0.50 -9.68 7.70
CA ARG A 215 0.09 -11.00 7.91
C ARG A 215 0.19 -11.85 6.65
N ASN A 216 1.11 -12.83 6.69
CA ASN A 216 1.33 -13.78 5.60
C ASN A 216 1.67 -13.06 4.29
N ILE A 217 2.74 -12.29 4.31
CA ILE A 217 3.21 -11.52 3.16
C ILE A 217 4.43 -12.23 2.58
N GLN A 218 4.42 -12.50 1.29
CA GLN A 218 5.54 -13.10 0.55
C GLN A 218 5.93 -12.17 -0.59
N VAL A 219 7.19 -11.79 -0.62
CA VAL A 219 7.78 -10.94 -1.67
C VAL A 219 9.01 -11.64 -2.22
N SER A 220 9.07 -11.82 -3.53
CA SER A 220 10.20 -12.48 -4.18
C SER A 220 10.57 -11.83 -5.53
N ASN A 221 11.84 -12.01 -5.91
CA ASN A 221 12.35 -11.61 -7.23
C ASN A 221 12.14 -10.12 -7.55
N ILE A 222 12.60 -9.23 -6.68
CA ILE A 222 12.42 -7.79 -6.83
C ILE A 222 13.75 -7.13 -7.22
N THR A 223 13.70 -6.32 -8.27
CA THR A 223 14.83 -5.46 -8.66
C THR A 223 14.44 -4.00 -8.45
N ILE A 224 15.29 -3.25 -7.75
CA ILE A 224 15.04 -1.85 -7.37
C ILE A 224 16.22 -1.00 -7.82
N GLU A 225 15.93 0.08 -8.53
CA GLU A 225 16.97 1.04 -8.91
C GLU A 225 17.43 1.85 -7.69
N ARG A 226 16.50 2.57 -7.06
CA ARG A 226 16.78 3.44 -5.92
C ARG A 226 15.58 3.63 -5.00
N SER A 227 15.84 3.63 -3.69
CA SER A 227 14.89 4.06 -2.66
C SER A 227 15.39 5.33 -1.97
N LYS A 228 14.64 6.42 -2.04
CA LYS A 228 14.99 7.69 -1.37
C LYS A 228 14.87 7.60 0.16
N GLY A 229 14.11 6.66 0.68
CA GLY A 229 13.92 6.37 2.10
C GLY A 229 14.52 5.00 2.47
N ALA A 230 13.72 3.93 2.39
CA ALA A 230 14.18 2.58 2.68
C ALA A 230 13.77 1.59 1.57
N VAL A 231 14.59 0.54 1.38
CA VAL A 231 14.22 -0.55 0.47
C VAL A 231 13.07 -1.36 1.08
N LEU A 232 13.21 -1.75 2.33
CA LEU A 232 12.17 -2.44 3.10
C LEU A 232 11.83 -1.62 4.35
N ARG A 233 10.56 -1.20 4.48
CA ARG A 233 10.11 -0.35 5.58
C ARG A 233 8.86 -0.90 6.25
N PHE A 234 8.95 -1.10 7.57
CA PHE A 234 7.82 -1.35 8.46
C PHE A 234 7.70 -0.18 9.41
N GLU A 235 6.55 0.45 9.47
CA GLU A 235 6.33 1.61 10.33
C GLU A 235 4.95 1.56 10.99
N THR A 236 4.94 1.42 12.31
CA THR A 236 3.72 1.41 13.11
C THR A 236 3.37 2.80 13.70
N ASN A 237 4.26 3.78 13.51
CA ASN A 237 4.06 5.17 13.95
C ASN A 237 3.88 6.13 12.77
N TYR A 238 3.15 5.70 11.74
CA TYR A 238 2.87 6.51 10.56
C TYR A 238 2.20 7.83 10.93
N PHE A 239 2.53 8.89 10.19
CA PHE A 239 2.06 10.25 10.46
C PHE A 239 0.52 10.39 10.43
N GLY A 240 0.01 11.49 10.98
CA GLY A 240 -1.43 11.76 11.04
C GLY A 240 -2.16 11.02 12.17
N PHE A 241 -1.42 10.57 13.18
CA PHE A 241 -1.96 10.01 14.41
C PHE A 241 -2.83 11.03 15.17
N ARG A 242 -3.99 10.59 15.68
CA ARG A 242 -5.00 11.43 16.32
C ARG A 242 -5.35 11.00 17.75
N GLY A 243 -4.52 10.15 18.35
CA GLY A 243 -4.67 9.75 19.75
C GLY A 243 -5.37 8.41 19.98
N GLY A 244 -5.53 7.58 18.94
CA GLY A 244 -6.12 6.25 19.07
C GLY A 244 -5.27 5.29 19.92
N ARG A 245 -5.87 4.19 20.37
CA ARG A 245 -5.22 3.15 21.20
C ARG A 245 -5.32 1.76 20.57
N HIS A 246 -5.42 1.69 19.24
CA HIS A 246 -5.60 0.45 18.50
C HIS A 246 -4.30 0.07 17.80
N THR A 247 -3.46 -0.73 18.43
CA THR A 247 -2.21 -1.21 17.84
C THR A 247 -2.48 -2.24 16.75
N SER A 248 -1.83 -2.07 15.60
CA SER A 248 -1.88 -3.04 14.51
C SER A 248 -0.93 -4.22 14.79
N GLN A 249 -1.28 -5.39 14.28
CA GLN A 249 -0.45 -6.60 14.39
C GLN A 249 0.22 -6.89 13.05
N TYR A 250 1.55 -7.07 13.05
CA TYR A 250 2.33 -7.41 11.86
C TYR A 250 3.04 -8.74 12.11
N GLU A 251 2.81 -9.73 11.23
CA GLU A 251 3.39 -11.06 11.43
C GLU A 251 3.54 -11.86 10.13
N ASN A 252 4.53 -12.75 10.10
CA ASN A 252 4.77 -13.71 9.03
C ASN A 252 5.09 -13.05 7.69
N PHE A 253 6.29 -12.50 7.58
CA PHE A 253 6.82 -11.90 6.36
C PHE A 253 7.96 -12.74 5.81
N ARG A 254 7.93 -13.01 4.52
CA ARG A 254 9.01 -13.63 3.77
C ARG A 254 9.42 -12.73 2.62
N ILE A 255 10.66 -12.27 2.66
CA ILE A 255 11.26 -11.41 1.66
C ILE A 255 12.46 -12.15 1.08
N ASN A 256 12.39 -12.51 -0.19
CA ASN A 256 13.43 -13.33 -0.82
C ASN A 256 13.85 -12.76 -2.18
N ASN A 257 15.15 -12.88 -2.50
CA ASN A 257 15.73 -12.44 -3.76
C ASN A 257 15.36 -11.00 -4.14
N VAL A 258 15.80 -10.06 -3.30
CA VAL A 258 15.65 -8.63 -3.53
C VAL A 258 17.00 -8.02 -3.86
N LYS A 259 17.08 -7.27 -4.95
CA LYS A 259 18.30 -6.58 -5.38
C LYS A 259 18.01 -5.09 -5.54
N ALA A 260 18.72 -4.24 -4.81
CA ALA A 260 18.61 -2.79 -4.91
C ALA A 260 19.96 -2.14 -5.23
N GLY A 261 19.96 -1.19 -6.14
CA GLY A 261 21.14 -0.37 -6.44
C GLY A 261 21.52 0.52 -5.28
N CYS A 262 20.57 1.36 -4.79
CA CYS A 262 20.85 2.18 -3.62
C CYS A 262 19.60 2.51 -2.79
N SER A 263 19.88 2.83 -1.52
CA SER A 263 18.97 3.52 -0.63
C SER A 263 19.63 4.80 -0.10
N ASP A 264 18.86 5.89 0.04
CA ASP A 264 19.42 7.14 0.56
C ASP A 264 19.46 7.18 2.09
N HIS A 265 18.72 6.25 2.76
CA HIS A 265 18.70 6.14 4.21
C HIS A 265 18.95 4.70 4.68
N TYR A 266 17.96 3.84 4.71
CA TYR A 266 18.07 2.49 5.25
C TYR A 266 17.90 1.42 4.18
N ALA A 267 18.68 0.34 4.26
CA ALA A 267 18.34 -0.86 3.51
C ALA A 267 17.08 -1.51 4.12
N ILE A 268 17.06 -1.67 5.45
CA ILE A 268 15.94 -2.25 6.20
C ILE A 268 15.58 -1.32 7.36
N PHE A 269 14.33 -0.89 7.45
CA PHE A 269 13.80 -0.09 8.56
C PHE A 269 12.57 -0.78 9.15
N ILE A 270 12.62 -1.17 10.43
CA ILE A 270 11.53 -1.84 11.13
C ILE A 270 11.29 -1.14 12.46
N ASP A 271 10.11 -0.53 12.61
CA ASP A 271 9.69 0.21 13.79
C ASP A 271 8.33 -0.29 14.30
N GLY A 272 8.37 -1.22 15.27
CA GLY A 272 7.20 -1.82 15.89
C GLY A 272 6.75 -1.13 17.17
N TYR A 273 5.62 -1.59 17.73
CA TYR A 273 5.16 -1.20 19.06
C TYR A 273 5.81 -2.07 20.14
N GLU A 274 6.08 -1.49 21.31
CA GLU A 274 6.58 -2.25 22.46
C GLU A 274 5.58 -3.31 22.93
N GLU A 275 4.31 -2.93 23.03
CA GLU A 275 3.25 -3.83 23.47
C GLU A 275 2.81 -4.83 22.40
N LYS A 276 3.21 -4.60 21.13
CA LYS A 276 2.84 -5.46 19.98
C LYS A 276 3.96 -5.46 18.94
N PRO A 277 5.05 -6.19 19.22
CA PRO A 277 6.19 -6.27 18.29
C PRO A 277 5.80 -6.84 16.94
N ILE A 278 6.55 -6.48 15.90
CA ILE A 278 6.47 -7.09 14.57
C ILE A 278 7.14 -8.46 14.64
N LYS A 279 6.49 -9.52 14.10
CA LYS A 279 6.90 -10.91 14.36
C LYS A 279 7.16 -11.71 13.10
N ASN A 280 8.08 -12.67 13.23
CA ASN A 280 8.33 -13.70 12.22
C ASN A 280 8.67 -13.10 10.86
N ILE A 281 9.80 -12.43 10.75
CA ILE A 281 10.31 -11.85 9.51
C ILE A 281 11.48 -12.72 9.03
N GLU A 282 11.35 -13.28 7.83
CA GLU A 282 12.43 -13.98 7.13
C GLU A 282 12.87 -13.14 5.93
N ILE A 283 14.14 -12.73 5.92
CA ILE A 283 14.76 -12.00 4.81
C ILE A 283 15.92 -12.84 4.29
N GLU A 284 15.84 -13.28 3.05
CA GLU A 284 16.83 -14.16 2.43
C GLU A 284 17.23 -13.62 1.05
N HIS A 285 18.52 -13.72 0.71
CA HIS A 285 19.09 -13.22 -0.56
C HIS A 285 18.71 -11.74 -0.83
N PHE A 286 18.92 -10.89 0.16
CA PHE A 286 18.60 -9.48 0.09
C PHE A 286 19.89 -8.66 -0.10
N HIS A 287 20.01 -7.97 -1.21
CA HIS A 287 21.24 -7.27 -1.61
C HIS A 287 20.95 -5.79 -1.89
N VAL A 288 21.59 -4.90 -1.13
CA VAL A 288 21.59 -3.46 -1.37
C VAL A 288 23.01 -2.99 -1.61
N GLN A 289 23.32 -2.49 -2.81
CA GLN A 289 24.69 -2.12 -3.17
C GLN A 289 25.19 -0.94 -2.33
N LYS A 290 24.32 0.07 -2.09
CA LYS A 290 24.68 1.25 -1.28
C LYS A 290 23.54 1.66 -0.39
N ALA A 291 23.80 1.82 0.92
CA ALA A 291 22.89 2.44 1.88
C ALA A 291 23.71 3.05 3.02
N PRO A 292 23.40 4.28 3.49
CA PRO A 292 24.06 4.87 4.67
C PRO A 292 23.90 3.98 5.90
N HIS A 293 22.71 3.44 6.10
CA HIS A 293 22.39 2.59 7.25
C HIS A 293 21.93 1.20 6.79
N PRO A 294 22.62 0.13 7.20
CA PRO A 294 22.22 -1.24 6.83
C PRO A 294 20.83 -1.59 7.34
N TYR A 295 20.52 -1.26 8.59
CA TYR A 295 19.21 -1.50 9.17
C TYR A 295 18.93 -0.61 10.40
N TYR A 296 17.64 -0.49 10.72
CA TYR A 296 17.09 -0.03 11.98
C TYR A 296 16.03 -1.04 12.43
N LEU A 297 16.17 -1.60 13.63
CA LEU A 297 15.27 -2.61 14.18
C LEU A 297 14.81 -2.22 15.57
N ARG A 298 13.51 -1.95 15.75
CA ARG A 298 12.92 -1.65 17.04
C ARG A 298 11.63 -2.46 17.23
N CYS A 299 11.51 -3.12 18.39
CA CYS A 299 10.34 -3.93 18.75
C CYS A 299 10.00 -4.99 17.67
N VAL A 300 10.96 -5.87 17.43
CA VAL A 300 10.86 -6.99 16.48
C VAL A 300 11.10 -8.29 17.22
N GLU A 301 10.32 -9.32 16.95
CA GLU A 301 10.49 -10.68 17.45
C GLU A 301 10.65 -11.67 16.31
N ASN A 302 11.59 -12.60 16.43
CA ASN A 302 11.85 -13.65 15.44
C ASN A 302 12.17 -13.09 14.04
N ILE A 303 13.20 -12.26 13.94
CA ILE A 303 13.77 -11.86 12.64
C ILE A 303 14.90 -12.81 12.25
N CYS A 304 14.93 -13.24 10.99
CA CYS A 304 15.99 -14.02 10.39
C CYS A 304 16.51 -13.29 9.16
N LEU A 305 17.80 -12.93 9.19
CA LEU A 305 18.52 -12.37 8.05
C LEU A 305 19.47 -13.44 7.53
N LYS A 306 19.30 -13.91 6.29
CA LYS A 306 20.14 -14.94 5.68
C LYS A 306 20.59 -14.48 4.31
N ALA A 307 21.87 -14.63 4.02
CA ALA A 307 22.47 -14.13 2.77
C ALA A 307 22.03 -12.68 2.46
N THR A 308 22.07 -11.81 3.47
CA THR A 308 21.64 -10.41 3.42
C THR A 308 22.86 -9.50 3.36
N PHE A 309 23.07 -8.84 2.23
CA PHE A 309 24.25 -8.02 1.98
C PHE A 309 23.89 -6.55 1.80
N VAL A 310 24.57 -5.68 2.54
CA VAL A 310 24.48 -4.22 2.36
C VAL A 310 25.89 -3.66 2.28
N ASN A 311 26.16 -2.78 1.31
CA ASN A 311 27.50 -2.22 1.08
C ASN A 311 28.59 -3.29 0.87
N GLY A 312 28.23 -4.45 0.31
CA GLY A 312 29.14 -5.59 0.14
C GLY A 312 29.41 -6.40 1.42
N GLN A 313 28.83 -6.02 2.56
CA GLN A 313 28.99 -6.73 3.84
C GLN A 313 27.79 -7.63 4.11
N ASN A 314 28.04 -8.88 4.48
CA ASN A 314 26.97 -9.77 4.95
C ASN A 314 26.52 -9.34 6.34
N LEU A 315 25.23 -9.09 6.49
CA LEU A 315 24.65 -8.78 7.80
C LEU A 315 24.64 -10.06 8.66
N PRO A 316 24.81 -9.95 9.98
CA PRO A 316 24.81 -11.10 10.86
C PRO A 316 23.48 -11.85 10.79
N GLU A 317 23.56 -13.18 10.76
CA GLU A 317 22.36 -14.02 10.88
C GLU A 317 21.80 -13.92 12.29
N TYR A 318 20.57 -13.48 12.39
CA TYR A 318 19.85 -13.46 13.67
C TYR A 318 19.13 -14.80 13.84
N PRO A 319 19.31 -15.51 14.98
CA PRO A 319 18.64 -16.79 15.20
C PRO A 319 17.12 -16.62 15.30
N LYS A 320 16.39 -17.60 14.78
CA LYS A 320 14.91 -17.62 14.75
C LYS A 320 14.21 -17.49 16.12
N LYS A 321 14.93 -17.60 17.24
CA LYS A 321 14.42 -17.53 18.61
C LYS A 321 15.26 -16.56 19.43
N GLN A 322 14.94 -15.28 19.35
CA GLN A 322 15.33 -14.32 20.38
C GLN A 322 14.07 -13.72 21.01
N LYS A 323 13.91 -13.90 22.33
CA LYS A 323 12.92 -13.19 23.14
C LYS A 323 13.40 -11.78 23.53
N GLU A 324 14.59 -11.37 23.09
CA GLU A 324 15.18 -10.10 23.44
C GLU A 324 14.77 -9.02 22.41
N ARG A 325 14.39 -7.87 22.94
CA ARG A 325 14.15 -6.66 22.15
C ARG A 325 15.48 -6.23 21.54
N VAL A 326 15.63 -6.41 20.23
CA VAL A 326 16.83 -5.95 19.54
C VAL A 326 16.66 -4.46 19.24
N ILE A 327 17.29 -3.62 20.05
CA ILE A 327 17.52 -2.20 19.72
C ILE A 327 18.96 -2.17 19.20
N LEU A 328 19.14 -2.15 17.91
CA LEU A 328 20.44 -1.96 17.28
C LEU A 328 20.39 -0.67 16.46
N ASP A 329 20.74 0.45 17.09
CA ASP A 329 21.23 1.63 16.39
C ASP A 329 22.71 1.38 16.08
N VAL A 330 23.03 1.14 14.84
CA VAL A 330 24.42 1.17 14.37
C VAL A 330 24.62 2.56 13.74
N TYR A 331 25.27 3.44 14.49
CA TYR A 331 25.75 4.75 14.03
C TYR A 331 26.88 4.57 13.00
#